data_c8e8822bcb255e1dbe02df10bee56bcb
#
_entry.id   c8e8822bcb255e1dbe02df10bee56bcb
#
_cell.length_a   1.000
_cell.length_b   1.000
_cell.length_c   1.000
_cell.angle_alpha   90.00
_cell.angle_beta   90.00
_cell.angle_gamma   90.00
#
_symmetry.space_group_name_H-M   'P 1'
#
loop_
_entity.id
_entity.type
_entity.pdbx_description
1 polymer ?
#
loop_
_entity_poly.entity_id
_entity_poly.type
_entity_poly.pdbx_seq_one_letter_code
_entity_poly.pdbx_strand_id
1 'polypeptide(L)'
;MGFFKDFKEDLNETASDFSKKSSSDEEMVNTLRQSGKVDPELAKLSAQIEMGKAVGVEEPKSEDEKDGTAETAVITKGLTVSGNLDSTGSIDIYGTVTGDVTCAGALNITGILTGNSKAGNVKADGARIEGNIVSEKAADILKDCVVIGDITASSTFIAGAVKGNIDVKGPVVIDSTAVIIGDIKSQTLQINSGATIDGRCTQCYSEINTAQI
;
A
#
# COMPACT_ATOMS: atom_id res chain seq x y z
N MET A 1 0.38 -56.65 -2.01
CA MET A 1 1.17 -56.21 -0.84
C MET A 1 2.57 -55.87 -1.31
N GLY A 2 2.79 -54.71 -1.90
CA GLY A 2 4.09 -54.29 -2.44
C GLY A 2 4.34 -52.77 -2.40
N PHE A 3 3.31 -51.98 -2.13
CA PHE A 3 3.43 -50.52 -2.27
C PHE A 3 4.18 -49.81 -1.13
N PHE A 4 4.35 -50.43 0.02
CA PHE A 4 5.07 -49.83 1.16
C PHE A 4 6.57 -50.18 1.25
N LYS A 5 7.06 -51.08 0.38
CA LYS A 5 8.48 -51.45 0.39
C LYS A 5 9.33 -50.50 -0.44
N ASP A 6 8.82 -50.02 -1.55
CA ASP A 6 9.51 -49.08 -2.43
C ASP A 6 9.64 -47.67 -1.79
N PHE A 7 8.66 -47.26 -0.97
CA PHE A 7 8.71 -45.95 -0.30
C PHE A 7 9.75 -45.86 0.83
N LYS A 8 10.22 -47.00 1.37
CA LYS A 8 11.26 -47.02 2.39
C LYS A 8 12.67 -46.98 1.78
N GLU A 9 12.84 -47.45 0.55
CA GLU A 9 14.13 -47.35 -0.14
C GLU A 9 14.41 -45.93 -0.63
N ASP A 10 13.40 -45.23 -1.17
CA ASP A 10 13.52 -43.84 -1.60
C ASP A 10 13.84 -42.85 -0.43
N LEU A 11 13.30 -43.09 0.74
CA LEU A 11 13.61 -42.27 1.93
C LEU A 11 15.05 -42.48 2.46
N ASN A 12 15.63 -43.63 2.20
CA ASN A 12 16.98 -43.92 2.69
C ASN A 12 18.06 -43.39 1.74
N GLU A 13 17.74 -43.26 0.45
CA GLU A 13 18.65 -42.70 -0.55
C GLU A 13 18.74 -41.17 -0.42
N THR A 14 17.62 -40.49 -0.15
CA THR A 14 17.62 -39.03 0.10
C THR A 14 18.27 -38.63 1.42
N ALA A 15 18.23 -39.48 2.45
CA ALA A 15 18.92 -39.22 3.71
C ALA A 15 20.44 -39.36 3.61
N SER A 16 20.96 -40.24 2.70
CA SER A 16 22.39 -40.42 2.49
C SER A 16 23.01 -39.27 1.68
N ASP A 17 22.28 -38.66 0.77
CA ASP A 17 22.75 -37.53 0.00
C ASP A 17 22.80 -36.23 0.81
N PHE A 18 21.91 -36.07 1.79
CA PHE A 18 21.93 -34.89 2.70
C PHE A 18 23.12 -34.95 3.67
N SER A 19 23.54 -36.15 4.08
CA SER A 19 24.69 -36.32 4.98
C SER A 19 26.03 -36.09 4.28
N LYS A 20 26.09 -36.28 2.94
CA LYS A 20 27.31 -36.02 2.16
C LYS A 20 27.55 -34.55 1.84
N LYS A 21 26.51 -33.73 1.88
CA LYS A 21 26.60 -32.30 1.55
C LYS A 21 27.02 -31.44 2.76
N SER A 22 26.88 -31.96 3.97
CA SER A 22 27.30 -31.24 5.19
C SER A 22 28.78 -31.33 5.50
N SER A 23 29.49 -32.26 4.88
CA SER A 23 30.96 -32.41 5.07
C SER A 23 31.82 -31.51 4.17
N SER A 24 31.20 -30.86 3.17
CA SER A 24 31.91 -29.90 2.29
C SER A 24 31.88 -28.46 2.85
N ASP A 25 30.96 -28.14 3.75
CA ASP A 25 30.88 -26.80 4.32
C ASP A 25 31.82 -26.61 5.52
N GLU A 26 32.25 -27.70 6.18
CA GLU A 26 33.25 -27.63 7.26
C GLU A 26 34.67 -27.42 6.73
N GLU A 27 34.96 -27.81 5.48
CA GLU A 27 36.28 -27.60 4.86
C GLU A 27 36.50 -26.16 4.40
N MET A 28 35.45 -25.40 4.09
CA MET A 28 35.56 -24.00 3.71
C MET A 28 35.82 -23.06 4.88
N VAL A 29 35.42 -23.42 6.09
CA VAL A 29 35.64 -22.60 7.29
C VAL A 29 37.07 -22.73 7.81
N ASN A 30 37.80 -23.81 7.47
CA ASN A 30 39.12 -24.06 7.99
C ASN A 30 40.26 -23.41 7.17
N THR A 31 40.02 -23.00 5.94
CA THR A 31 41.01 -22.30 5.09
C THR A 31 41.21 -20.84 5.49
N LEU A 32 40.27 -20.23 6.20
CA LEU A 32 40.39 -18.84 6.69
C LEU A 32 41.21 -18.71 7.98
N ARG A 33 41.54 -19.82 8.65
CA ARG A 33 42.37 -19.82 9.87
C ARG A 33 43.86 -19.97 9.65
N GLN A 34 44.32 -20.22 8.43
CA GLN A 34 45.77 -20.47 8.12
C GLN A 34 46.51 -19.32 7.44
N SER A 35 45.88 -18.24 7.05
CA SER A 35 46.59 -17.06 6.58
C SER A 35 46.74 -16.04 7.70
N GLY A 36 47.81 -16.17 8.47
CA GLY A 36 48.16 -15.30 9.61
C GLY A 36 48.49 -13.84 9.24
N LYS A 37 47.57 -13.16 8.58
CA LYS A 37 47.55 -11.68 8.48
C LYS A 37 46.10 -11.22 8.50
N VAL A 38 45.55 -11.13 9.71
CA VAL A 38 44.30 -10.47 9.91
C VAL A 38 44.62 -8.99 10.06
N ASP A 39 44.02 -8.14 9.21
CA ASP A 39 44.16 -6.71 9.33
C ASP A 39 43.79 -6.26 10.75
N PRO A 40 44.57 -5.38 11.40
CA PRO A 40 44.34 -4.97 12.78
C PRO A 40 43.00 -4.25 13.00
N GLU A 41 42.32 -3.81 11.96
CA GLU A 41 40.95 -3.26 12.04
C GLU A 41 39.88 -4.33 12.20
N LEU A 42 40.03 -5.49 11.52
CA LEU A 42 39.09 -6.63 11.68
C LEU A 42 39.17 -7.28 13.06
N ALA A 43 40.37 -7.31 13.64
CA ALA A 43 40.57 -7.81 15.01
C ALA A 43 39.93 -6.92 16.08
N LYS A 44 39.81 -5.62 15.83
CA LYS A 44 39.09 -4.68 16.72
C LYS A 44 37.58 -4.82 16.61
N LEU A 45 37.07 -5.15 15.43
CA LEU A 45 35.62 -5.35 15.21
C LEU A 45 35.11 -6.61 15.89
N SER A 46 35.89 -7.71 15.84
CA SER A 46 35.52 -8.97 16.51
C SER A 46 35.55 -8.87 18.03
N ALA A 47 36.50 -8.11 18.60
CA ALA A 47 36.59 -7.87 20.04
C ALA A 47 35.43 -6.99 20.58
N GLN A 48 34.81 -6.17 19.75
CA GLN A 48 33.65 -5.36 20.15
C GLN A 48 32.34 -6.15 20.14
N ILE A 49 32.26 -7.21 19.35
CA ILE A 49 31.08 -8.10 19.30
C ILE A 49 31.01 -8.99 20.57
N GLU A 50 32.15 -9.41 21.10
CA GLU A 50 32.21 -10.23 22.33
C GLU A 50 31.90 -9.47 23.62
N MET A 51 31.95 -8.13 23.61
CA MET A 51 31.66 -7.33 24.79
C MET A 51 30.21 -6.81 24.87
N GLY A 52 29.29 -7.29 24.04
CA GLY A 52 27.85 -6.98 24.15
C GLY A 52 27.50 -5.51 23.99
N LYS A 53 28.40 -4.69 23.43
CA LYS A 53 28.12 -3.30 23.13
C LYS A 53 27.64 -3.22 21.69
N ALA A 54 26.32 -3.15 21.54
CA ALA A 54 25.69 -2.87 20.23
C ALA A 54 26.32 -1.60 19.64
N VAL A 55 27.09 -1.78 18.58
CA VAL A 55 27.44 -0.67 17.69
C VAL A 55 26.15 -0.30 16.99
N GLY A 56 25.56 0.83 17.35
CA GLY A 56 24.42 1.37 16.65
C GLY A 56 24.83 1.61 15.20
N VAL A 57 24.40 0.73 14.32
CA VAL A 57 24.25 1.06 12.92
C VAL A 57 23.09 2.04 12.91
N GLU A 58 23.39 3.33 12.77
CA GLU A 58 22.39 4.30 12.39
C GLU A 58 21.89 3.89 11.00
N GLU A 59 20.81 3.14 10.97
CA GLU A 59 19.99 3.05 9.77
C GLU A 59 19.62 4.49 9.39
N PRO A 60 19.62 4.84 8.09
CA PRO A 60 19.12 6.13 7.68
C PRO A 60 17.69 6.25 8.22
N LYS A 61 17.49 7.15 9.18
CA LYS A 61 16.17 7.57 9.58
C LYS A 61 15.48 8.06 8.32
N SER A 62 14.65 7.20 7.73
CA SER A 62 13.47 7.68 7.07
C SER A 62 12.71 8.43 8.17
N GLU A 63 12.57 9.72 8.02
CA GLU A 63 11.64 10.51 8.81
C GLU A 63 10.24 10.08 8.38
N ASP A 64 9.88 8.85 8.71
CA ASP A 64 8.52 8.38 8.73
C ASP A 64 7.91 8.98 9.98
N GLU A 65 7.01 9.92 9.74
CA GLU A 65 6.08 10.48 10.69
C GLU A 65 5.64 9.39 11.66
N LYS A 66 5.68 9.72 12.97
CA LYS A 66 5.09 8.94 14.05
C LYS A 66 3.63 8.63 13.72
N ASP A 67 3.41 7.58 12.96
CA ASP A 67 2.15 6.88 12.95
C ASP A 67 2.28 5.77 13.98
N GLY A 68 1.61 5.97 15.10
CA GLY A 68 1.49 4.94 16.11
C GLY A 68 0.97 3.69 15.43
N THR A 69 1.63 2.54 15.64
CA THR A 69 1.35 1.21 15.07
C THR A 69 -0.05 1.10 14.48
N ALA A 70 -0.22 1.59 13.25
CA ALA A 70 -1.50 1.55 12.57
C ALA A 70 -1.74 0.10 12.16
N GLU A 71 -2.44 -0.65 13.02
CA GLU A 71 -2.88 -1.98 12.69
C GLU A 71 -3.73 -1.90 11.42
N THR A 72 -3.38 -2.70 10.41
CA THR A 72 -4.15 -2.76 9.17
C THR A 72 -5.16 -3.90 9.25
N ALA A 73 -6.44 -3.55 9.18
CA ALA A 73 -7.51 -4.53 9.05
C ALA A 73 -7.65 -4.96 7.58
N VAL A 74 -7.66 -6.26 7.32
CA VAL A 74 -7.73 -6.80 5.95
C VAL A 74 -9.02 -7.58 5.75
N ILE A 75 -9.84 -7.14 4.79
CA ILE A 75 -11.05 -7.83 4.34
C ILE A 75 -10.70 -8.59 3.06
N THR A 76 -10.49 -9.90 3.17
CA THR A 76 -10.03 -10.77 2.08
C THR A 76 -11.11 -11.00 1.02
N LYS A 77 -10.70 -11.42 -0.18
CA LYS A 77 -11.61 -11.83 -1.26
C LYS A 77 -12.53 -12.95 -0.78
N GLY A 78 -13.82 -12.84 -1.07
CA GLY A 78 -14.83 -13.81 -0.64
C GLY A 78 -15.44 -13.53 0.74
N LEU A 79 -14.92 -12.58 1.50
CA LEU A 79 -15.57 -12.10 2.71
C LEU A 79 -16.58 -10.99 2.37
N THR A 80 -17.79 -11.14 2.90
CA THR A 80 -18.83 -10.12 2.84
C THR A 80 -19.06 -9.57 4.24
N VAL A 81 -18.93 -8.28 4.42
CA VAL A 81 -19.21 -7.59 5.67
C VAL A 81 -20.47 -6.78 5.49
N SER A 82 -21.44 -6.95 6.40
CA SER A 82 -22.68 -6.18 6.43
C SER A 82 -22.74 -5.42 7.76
N GLY A 83 -22.64 -4.11 7.69
CA GLY A 83 -22.57 -3.22 8.85
C GLY A 83 -21.43 -2.23 8.75
N ASN A 84 -21.41 -1.28 9.69
CA ASN A 84 -20.40 -0.23 9.68
C ASN A 84 -19.04 -0.74 10.19
N LEU A 85 -17.97 -0.22 9.61
CA LEU A 85 -16.59 -0.50 10.00
C LEU A 85 -15.94 0.77 10.53
N ASP A 86 -15.45 0.70 11.76
CA ASP A 86 -14.69 1.78 12.38
C ASP A 86 -13.29 1.27 12.75
N SER A 87 -12.25 1.96 12.32
CA SER A 87 -10.86 1.63 12.62
C SER A 87 -10.04 2.89 12.93
N THR A 88 -9.19 2.82 13.91
CA THR A 88 -8.18 3.84 14.18
C THR A 88 -6.92 3.68 13.31
N GLY A 89 -6.75 2.52 12.67
CA GLY A 89 -5.67 2.21 11.75
C GLY A 89 -6.06 2.30 10.28
N SER A 90 -5.39 1.52 9.44
CA SER A 90 -5.68 1.39 8.01
C SER A 90 -6.62 0.22 7.73
N ILE A 91 -7.33 0.26 6.60
CA ILE A 91 -8.22 -0.83 6.17
C ILE A 91 -7.93 -1.18 4.71
N ASP A 92 -7.73 -2.47 4.43
CA ASP A 92 -7.60 -3.02 3.09
C ASP A 92 -8.83 -3.86 2.74
N ILE A 93 -9.60 -3.45 1.72
CA ILE A 93 -10.83 -4.10 1.28
C ILE A 93 -10.61 -4.79 -0.06
N TYR A 94 -10.51 -6.12 -0.05
CA TYR A 94 -10.51 -6.97 -1.25
C TYR A 94 -11.84 -7.67 -1.47
N GLY A 95 -12.69 -7.75 -0.45
CA GLY A 95 -14.00 -8.40 -0.47
C GLY A 95 -15.14 -7.44 -0.79
N THR A 96 -16.31 -7.74 -0.23
CA THR A 96 -17.51 -6.89 -0.35
C THR A 96 -17.87 -6.30 1.02
N VAL A 97 -18.09 -5.02 1.06
CA VAL A 97 -18.54 -4.28 2.27
C VAL A 97 -19.83 -3.57 1.95
N THR A 98 -20.85 -3.79 2.78
CA THR A 98 -22.13 -3.08 2.74
C THR A 98 -22.34 -2.36 4.07
N GLY A 99 -22.13 -1.07 4.09
CA GLY A 99 -22.18 -0.21 5.28
C GLY A 99 -21.15 0.90 5.19
N ASP A 100 -21.16 1.80 6.16
CA ASP A 100 -20.21 2.91 6.19
C ASP A 100 -18.85 2.48 6.73
N VAL A 101 -17.78 3.00 6.16
CA VAL A 101 -16.39 2.70 6.54
C VAL A 101 -15.73 3.97 7.05
N THR A 102 -15.25 3.94 8.28
CA THR A 102 -14.47 5.05 8.86
C THR A 102 -13.11 4.54 9.28
N CYS A 103 -12.04 5.17 8.82
CA CYS A 103 -10.71 4.89 9.32
C CYS A 103 -9.87 6.18 9.45
N ALA A 104 -8.96 6.21 10.43
CA ALA A 104 -8.07 7.35 10.59
C ALA A 104 -6.84 7.25 9.65
N GLY A 105 -6.45 6.05 9.29
CA GLY A 105 -5.32 5.76 8.41
C GLY A 105 -5.68 5.76 6.92
N ALA A 106 -5.05 4.86 6.17
CA ALA A 106 -5.29 4.65 4.75
C ALA A 106 -6.41 3.63 4.52
N LEU A 107 -7.29 3.91 3.57
CA LEU A 107 -8.32 3.01 3.08
C LEU A 107 -7.99 2.57 1.66
N ASN A 108 -7.58 1.32 1.50
CA ASN A 108 -7.30 0.72 0.20
C ASN A 108 -8.48 -0.15 -0.24
N ILE A 109 -9.06 0.12 -1.40
CA ILE A 109 -10.24 -0.57 -1.90
C ILE A 109 -9.91 -1.22 -3.25
N THR A 110 -10.00 -2.55 -3.29
CA THR A 110 -9.86 -3.35 -4.53
C THR A 110 -11.13 -4.19 -4.79
N GLY A 111 -12.06 -4.21 -3.85
CA GLY A 111 -13.32 -4.95 -3.91
C GLY A 111 -14.52 -4.06 -4.21
N ILE A 112 -15.64 -4.41 -3.59
CA ILE A 112 -16.91 -3.70 -3.71
C ILE A 112 -17.24 -3.02 -2.38
N LEU A 113 -17.50 -1.74 -2.41
CA LEU A 113 -17.99 -0.96 -1.27
C LEU A 113 -19.33 -0.33 -1.61
N THR A 114 -20.34 -0.64 -0.80
CA THR A 114 -21.66 -0.01 -0.87
C THR A 114 -21.93 0.70 0.45
N GLY A 115 -21.79 2.01 0.48
CA GLY A 115 -21.88 2.87 1.66
C GLY A 115 -20.89 4.01 1.60
N ASN A 116 -20.91 4.88 2.59
CA ASN A 116 -20.01 6.03 2.62
C ASN A 116 -18.64 5.64 3.20
N SER A 117 -17.59 6.27 2.72
CA SER A 117 -16.24 6.07 3.23
C SER A 117 -15.65 7.38 3.75
N LYS A 118 -15.06 7.32 4.93
CA LYS A 118 -14.28 8.42 5.51
C LYS A 118 -12.92 7.91 5.95
N ALA A 119 -11.85 8.51 5.42
CA ALA A 119 -10.48 8.06 5.71
C ALA A 119 -9.48 9.22 5.70
N GLY A 120 -8.29 8.99 6.27
CA GLY A 120 -7.16 9.89 6.12
C GLY A 120 -6.70 9.97 4.66
N ASN A 121 -6.44 8.83 4.05
CA ASN A 121 -6.15 8.67 2.61
C ASN A 121 -7.08 7.60 2.02
N VAL A 122 -7.55 7.79 0.80
CA VAL A 122 -8.33 6.77 0.06
C VAL A 122 -7.59 6.39 -1.22
N LYS A 123 -7.42 5.10 -1.45
CA LYS A 123 -6.88 4.55 -2.69
C LYS A 123 -7.80 3.46 -3.21
N ALA A 124 -8.36 3.66 -4.39
CA ALA A 124 -9.18 2.67 -5.08
C ALA A 124 -8.44 2.14 -6.31
N ASP A 125 -8.37 0.82 -6.47
CA ASP A 125 -7.71 0.14 -7.57
C ASP A 125 -8.58 -1.02 -8.07
N GLY A 126 -9.14 -0.92 -9.28
CA GLY A 126 -10.09 -1.91 -9.81
C GLY A 126 -11.36 -2.08 -8.97
N ALA A 127 -11.74 -1.09 -8.19
CA ALA A 127 -12.81 -1.14 -7.21
C ALA A 127 -14.15 -0.64 -7.77
N ARG A 128 -15.24 -1.16 -7.20
CA ARG A 128 -16.58 -0.60 -7.39
C ARG A 128 -17.06 0.03 -6.10
N ILE A 129 -17.32 1.32 -6.12
CA ILE A 129 -17.74 2.09 -4.95
C ILE A 129 -19.08 2.75 -5.25
N GLU A 130 -20.07 2.48 -4.41
CA GLU A 130 -21.39 3.09 -4.44
C GLU A 130 -21.63 3.83 -3.11
N GLY A 131 -21.43 5.15 -3.10
CA GLY A 131 -21.53 6.01 -1.93
C GLY A 131 -20.50 7.13 -1.96
N ASN A 132 -20.53 7.98 -0.96
CA ASN A 132 -19.67 9.15 -0.90
C ASN A 132 -18.30 8.81 -0.33
N ILE A 133 -17.27 9.44 -0.88
CA ILE A 133 -15.89 9.30 -0.44
C ILE A 133 -15.44 10.62 0.19
N VAL A 134 -15.05 10.58 1.45
CA VAL A 134 -14.49 11.71 2.18
C VAL A 134 -13.06 11.37 2.60
N SER A 135 -12.08 12.04 2.01
CA SER A 135 -10.67 11.91 2.37
C SER A 135 -10.16 13.20 3.00
N GLU A 136 -9.47 13.10 4.11
CA GLU A 136 -8.87 14.27 4.76
C GLU A 136 -7.64 14.79 3.98
N LYS A 137 -6.93 13.88 3.30
CA LYS A 137 -5.73 14.18 2.53
C LYS A 137 -5.95 13.88 1.05
N ALA A 138 -5.53 12.72 0.57
CA ALA A 138 -5.59 12.35 -0.85
C ALA A 138 -6.66 11.30 -1.14
N ALA A 139 -7.31 11.41 -2.30
CA ALA A 139 -8.19 10.39 -2.86
C ALA A 139 -7.68 9.98 -4.24
N ASP A 140 -7.10 8.80 -4.36
CA ASP A 140 -6.54 8.26 -5.60
C ASP A 140 -7.48 7.21 -6.18
N ILE A 141 -8.13 7.55 -7.28
CA ILE A 141 -9.00 6.65 -8.04
C ILE A 141 -8.24 6.14 -9.25
N LEU A 142 -7.68 4.95 -9.15
CA LEU A 142 -6.87 4.34 -10.19
C LEU A 142 -7.72 3.77 -11.33
N LYS A 143 -7.07 3.15 -12.31
CA LYS A 143 -7.73 2.56 -13.48
C LYS A 143 -8.70 1.45 -13.07
N ASP A 144 -9.66 1.19 -13.95
CA ASP A 144 -10.68 0.15 -13.78
C ASP A 144 -11.58 0.32 -12.54
N CYS A 145 -11.53 1.48 -11.89
CA CYS A 145 -12.44 1.84 -10.80
C CYS A 145 -13.73 2.44 -11.35
N VAL A 146 -14.84 2.14 -10.68
CA VAL A 146 -16.13 2.77 -10.90
C VAL A 146 -16.63 3.35 -9.57
N VAL A 147 -16.76 4.66 -9.50
CA VAL A 147 -17.29 5.38 -8.34
C VAL A 147 -18.62 6.02 -8.70
N ILE A 148 -19.65 5.74 -7.91
CA ILE A 148 -20.99 6.33 -8.02
C ILE A 148 -21.29 7.02 -6.70
N GLY A 149 -21.11 8.34 -6.66
CA GLY A 149 -21.27 9.17 -5.48
C GLY A 149 -20.32 10.36 -5.49
N ASP A 150 -20.41 11.19 -4.46
CA ASP A 150 -19.61 12.40 -4.37
C ASP A 150 -18.24 12.14 -3.73
N ILE A 151 -17.23 12.86 -4.20
CA ILE A 151 -15.85 12.76 -3.70
C ILE A 151 -15.46 14.10 -3.07
N THR A 152 -15.07 14.08 -1.81
CA THR A 152 -14.52 15.24 -1.11
C THR A 152 -13.12 14.91 -0.62
N ALA A 153 -12.13 15.72 -1.00
CA ALA A 153 -10.73 15.48 -0.63
C ALA A 153 -9.91 16.78 -0.57
N SER A 154 -8.69 16.69 -0.03
CA SER A 154 -7.73 17.80 -0.14
C SER A 154 -6.98 17.77 -1.48
N SER A 155 -6.70 16.59 -2.03
CA SER A 155 -6.15 16.40 -3.37
C SER A 155 -6.71 15.13 -3.99
N THR A 156 -6.75 15.05 -5.33
CA THR A 156 -7.32 13.87 -5.99
C THR A 156 -6.60 13.57 -7.31
N PHE A 157 -6.31 12.28 -7.52
CA PHE A 157 -5.88 11.71 -8.79
C PHE A 157 -6.97 10.78 -9.31
N ILE A 158 -7.42 10.98 -10.56
CA ILE A 158 -8.51 10.21 -11.15
C ILE A 158 -8.07 9.63 -12.51
N ALA A 159 -8.09 8.29 -12.58
CA ALA A 159 -7.86 7.52 -13.80
C ALA A 159 -9.03 6.59 -14.15
N GLY A 160 -10.00 6.44 -13.25
CA GLY A 160 -11.20 5.60 -13.38
C GLY A 160 -12.44 6.36 -13.85
N ALA A 161 -13.60 5.67 -13.78
CA ALA A 161 -14.90 6.26 -14.06
C ALA A 161 -15.54 6.80 -12.75
N VAL A 162 -15.94 8.05 -12.76
CA VAL A 162 -16.60 8.71 -11.62
C VAL A 162 -17.93 9.32 -12.08
N LYS A 163 -19.00 8.99 -11.36
CA LYS A 163 -20.33 9.59 -11.56
C LYS A 163 -20.78 10.24 -10.25
N GLY A 164 -20.71 11.56 -10.18
CA GLY A 164 -21.06 12.38 -9.03
C GLY A 164 -20.23 13.65 -8.99
N ASN A 165 -20.39 14.42 -7.90
CA ASN A 165 -19.69 15.68 -7.75
C ASN A 165 -18.33 15.48 -7.10
N ILE A 166 -17.35 16.24 -7.55
CA ILE A 166 -15.99 16.20 -7.02
C ILE A 166 -15.68 17.56 -6.41
N ASP A 167 -15.50 17.60 -5.08
CA ASP A 167 -15.17 18.81 -4.34
C ASP A 167 -13.80 18.66 -3.68
N VAL A 168 -12.78 19.28 -4.24
CA VAL A 168 -11.39 19.16 -3.83
C VAL A 168 -10.82 20.53 -3.51
N LYS A 169 -10.37 20.71 -2.28
CA LYS A 169 -9.82 22.00 -1.82
C LYS A 169 -8.46 22.35 -2.44
N GLY A 170 -7.77 21.41 -3.05
CA GLY A 170 -6.46 21.57 -3.66
C GLY A 170 -6.41 21.08 -5.12
N PRO A 171 -5.30 20.45 -5.53
CA PRO A 171 -5.11 20.01 -6.90
C PRO A 171 -5.95 18.78 -7.25
N VAL A 172 -6.52 18.79 -8.45
CA VAL A 172 -7.14 17.65 -9.13
C VAL A 172 -6.33 17.31 -10.36
N VAL A 173 -5.92 16.06 -10.50
CA VAL A 173 -5.24 15.54 -11.69
C VAL A 173 -6.13 14.47 -12.31
N ILE A 174 -6.55 14.68 -13.54
CA ILE A 174 -7.38 13.76 -14.31
C ILE A 174 -6.51 13.11 -15.38
N ASP A 175 -6.36 11.79 -15.28
CA ASP A 175 -5.57 11.01 -16.22
C ASP A 175 -6.33 10.78 -17.54
N SER A 176 -5.60 10.39 -18.56
CA SER A 176 -6.09 10.18 -19.93
C SER A 176 -7.19 9.12 -20.06
N THR A 177 -7.28 8.20 -19.10
CA THR A 177 -8.29 7.12 -19.08
C THR A 177 -9.54 7.47 -18.27
N ALA A 178 -9.56 8.63 -17.62
CA ALA A 178 -10.66 9.02 -16.75
C ALA A 178 -11.93 9.36 -17.52
N VAL A 179 -13.07 8.93 -16.97
CA VAL A 179 -14.41 9.31 -17.44
C VAL A 179 -15.18 9.90 -16.26
N ILE A 180 -15.50 11.18 -16.32
CA ILE A 180 -16.17 11.88 -15.24
C ILE A 180 -17.51 12.42 -15.72
N ILE A 181 -18.57 12.10 -14.97
CA ILE A 181 -19.93 12.59 -15.21
C ILE A 181 -20.38 13.31 -13.93
N GLY A 182 -20.35 14.64 -13.97
CA GLY A 182 -20.74 15.49 -12.83
C GLY A 182 -19.91 16.77 -12.71
N ASP A 183 -20.14 17.54 -11.67
CA ASP A 183 -19.50 18.83 -11.47
C ASP A 183 -18.19 18.69 -10.69
N ILE A 184 -17.15 19.40 -11.12
CA ILE A 184 -15.82 19.40 -10.47
C ILE A 184 -15.57 20.79 -9.90
N LYS A 185 -15.25 20.83 -8.60
CA LYS A 185 -14.77 22.02 -7.91
C LYS A 185 -13.37 21.77 -7.38
N SER A 186 -12.43 22.63 -7.72
CA SER A 186 -11.03 22.47 -7.32
C SER A 186 -10.30 23.81 -7.23
N GLN A 187 -9.15 23.82 -6.55
CA GLN A 187 -8.23 24.95 -6.58
C GLN A 187 -7.45 24.99 -7.89
N THR A 188 -6.88 23.87 -8.30
CA THR A 188 -6.18 23.70 -9.58
C THR A 188 -6.65 22.42 -10.25
N LEU A 189 -6.77 22.47 -11.57
CA LEU A 189 -7.25 21.35 -12.38
C LEU A 189 -6.25 21.07 -13.50
N GLN A 190 -5.74 19.84 -13.54
CA GLN A 190 -4.94 19.32 -14.63
C GLN A 190 -5.70 18.20 -15.33
N ILE A 191 -5.91 18.31 -16.62
CA ILE A 191 -6.60 17.32 -17.45
C ILE A 191 -5.62 16.81 -18.50
N ASN A 192 -5.35 15.52 -18.48
CA ASN A 192 -4.51 14.87 -19.48
C ASN A 192 -5.33 14.57 -20.75
N SER A 193 -4.67 14.60 -21.90
CA SER A 193 -5.28 14.31 -23.20
C SER A 193 -5.85 12.88 -23.22
N GLY A 194 -7.11 12.74 -23.60
CA GLY A 194 -7.84 11.46 -23.61
C GLY A 194 -8.93 11.34 -22.55
N ALA A 195 -8.92 12.17 -21.51
CA ALA A 195 -9.98 12.20 -20.51
C ALA A 195 -11.32 12.67 -21.11
N THR A 196 -12.40 12.09 -20.61
CA THR A 196 -13.77 12.48 -20.93
C THR A 196 -14.44 13.09 -19.72
N ILE A 197 -14.96 14.32 -19.86
CA ILE A 197 -15.67 15.01 -18.77
C ILE A 197 -17.00 15.50 -19.31
N ASP A 198 -18.08 15.10 -18.64
CA ASP A 198 -19.44 15.56 -18.90
C ASP A 198 -19.97 16.24 -17.63
N GLY A 199 -19.91 17.58 -17.59
CA GLY A 199 -20.27 18.39 -16.44
C GLY A 199 -19.58 19.73 -16.43
N ARG A 200 -19.63 20.40 -15.29
CA ARG A 200 -19.06 21.74 -15.08
C ARG A 200 -17.77 21.65 -14.26
N CYS A 201 -16.71 22.31 -14.74
CA CYS A 201 -15.47 22.47 -13.99
C CYS A 201 -15.39 23.89 -13.45
N THR A 202 -15.24 24.03 -12.13
CA THR A 202 -15.18 25.34 -11.45
C THR A 202 -13.93 25.39 -10.57
N GLN A 203 -13.12 26.42 -10.76
CA GLN A 203 -12.01 26.73 -9.87
C GLN A 203 -12.47 27.77 -8.84
N CYS A 204 -12.66 27.40 -7.59
CA CYS A 204 -13.26 28.28 -6.57
C CYS A 204 -12.39 28.49 -5.32
N TYR A 205 -11.28 27.79 -5.17
CA TYR A 205 -10.41 27.93 -4.00
C TYR A 205 -9.11 28.70 -4.28
N SER A 206 -8.97 29.31 -5.46
CA SER A 206 -7.85 30.21 -5.78
C SER A 206 -8.18 31.59 -5.24
N GLU A 207 -7.31 32.18 -4.43
CA GLU A 207 -7.34 33.61 -4.11
C GLU A 207 -7.04 34.38 -5.42
N ILE A 208 -8.07 34.88 -6.08
CA ILE A 208 -7.89 35.80 -7.19
C ILE A 208 -7.49 37.14 -6.60
N ASN A 209 -6.20 37.43 -6.64
CA ASN A 209 -5.70 38.76 -6.30
C ASN A 209 -6.10 39.74 -7.42
N THR A 210 -7.28 40.34 -7.29
CA THR A 210 -7.81 41.33 -8.22
C THR A 210 -7.05 42.68 -8.21
N ALA A 211 -5.92 42.76 -7.51
CA ALA A 211 -5.11 43.97 -7.43
C ALA A 211 -4.17 44.22 -8.66
N GLN A 212 -4.27 43.38 -9.69
CA GLN A 212 -3.45 43.51 -10.90
C GLN A 212 -4.24 43.63 -12.22
N ILE A 213 -5.48 44.08 -12.17
CA ILE A 213 -6.26 44.43 -13.36
C ILE A 213 -6.42 45.95 -13.41
#